data_d195182e47cfcd10e7e6b9485a3506e3
#
_entry.id   d195182e47cfcd10e7e6b9485a3506e3
#
_cell.length_a   1.000
_cell.length_b   1.000
_cell.length_c   1.000
_cell.angle_alpha   90.00
_cell.angle_beta   90.00
_cell.angle_gamma   90.00
#
_symmetry.space_group_name_H-M   'P 1'
#
loop_
_entity.id
_entity.type
_entity.pdbx_description
1 polymer ?
#
loop_
_entity_poly.entity_id
_entity_poly.type
_entity_poly.pdbx_seq_one_letter_code
_entity_poly.pdbx_strand_id
1 'polypeptide(L)'
;ILLGAPGAGKGTQAARICEHYGIPQISTGDMLRAAVKAGTPLGLAAKKIMDAGELVSDDIIIGLVKERLEKPDCKNGFLFDGFPRTIPQAEALVKAGIPIDDVVEIAVPDEVILERMSGRRVHVASGRTYHVKFNPPKVEGVDDVTGEPLIQRPDDKEETVKKRLEVYHTQTEALVGFYQSLVAKGDSKTKYIKIDGVGDVNEVSRRIFDALDR
;
A
#
# COMPACT_ATOMS: atom_id res chain seq x y z
N ILE A 1 -7.16 6.22 -3.19
CA ILE A 1 -6.65 5.34 -2.12
C ILE A 1 -6.60 3.92 -2.64
N LEU A 2 -5.50 3.23 -2.42
CA LEU A 2 -5.34 1.82 -2.77
C LEU A 2 -5.25 0.97 -1.50
N LEU A 3 -6.12 -0.01 -1.38
CA LEU A 3 -6.17 -0.96 -0.28
C LEU A 3 -5.86 -2.36 -0.80
N GLY A 4 -5.17 -3.15 0.00
CA GLY A 4 -4.87 -4.53 -0.33
C GLY A 4 -4.06 -5.20 0.77
N ALA A 5 -4.30 -6.48 0.96
CA ALA A 5 -3.56 -7.27 1.95
C ALA A 5 -2.07 -7.38 1.58
N PRO A 6 -1.20 -7.66 2.55
CA PRO A 6 0.18 -8.03 2.24
C PRO A 6 0.20 -9.20 1.24
N GLY A 7 0.95 -9.08 0.16
CA GLY A 7 1.01 -10.12 -0.88
C GLY A 7 -0.10 -10.09 -1.92
N ALA A 8 -1.03 -9.13 -1.84
CA ALA A 8 -2.10 -8.98 -2.85
C ALA A 8 -1.63 -8.37 -4.18
N GLY A 9 -0.39 -7.92 -4.26
CA GLY A 9 0.14 -7.23 -5.45
C GLY A 9 -0.10 -5.73 -5.45
N LYS A 10 -0.45 -5.16 -4.31
CA LYS A 10 -0.76 -3.73 -4.16
C LYS A 10 0.37 -2.83 -4.66
N GLY A 11 1.61 -3.09 -4.25
CA GLY A 11 2.77 -2.28 -4.66
C GLY A 11 2.99 -2.26 -6.17
N THR A 12 2.87 -3.40 -6.82
CA THR A 12 2.99 -3.52 -8.27
C THR A 12 1.88 -2.75 -8.99
N GLN A 13 0.65 -2.88 -8.53
CA GLN A 13 -0.48 -2.17 -9.14
C GLN A 13 -0.40 -0.67 -8.87
N ALA A 14 0.05 -0.25 -7.69
CA ALA A 14 0.27 1.15 -7.38
C ALA A 14 1.23 1.82 -8.37
N ALA A 15 2.36 1.19 -8.64
CA ALA A 15 3.34 1.70 -9.61
C ALA A 15 2.73 1.84 -11.01
N ARG A 16 1.95 0.86 -11.45
CA ARG A 16 1.29 0.87 -12.76
C ARG A 16 0.21 1.94 -12.88
N ILE A 17 -0.58 2.14 -11.83
CA ILE A 17 -1.60 3.20 -11.77
C ILE A 17 -0.93 4.56 -11.86
N CYS A 18 0.11 4.78 -11.08
CA CYS A 18 0.84 6.06 -11.07
C CYS A 18 1.46 6.38 -12.43
N GLU A 19 2.05 5.39 -13.09
CA GLU A 19 2.61 5.55 -14.44
C GLU A 19 1.51 5.85 -15.47
N HIS A 20 0.40 5.12 -15.41
CA HIS A 20 -0.70 5.27 -16.39
C HIS A 20 -1.37 6.65 -16.30
N TYR A 21 -1.59 7.16 -15.10
CA TYR A 21 -2.27 8.44 -14.88
C TYR A 21 -1.32 9.63 -14.69
N GLY A 22 -0.02 9.40 -14.62
CA GLY A 22 0.96 10.47 -14.40
C GLY A 22 0.82 11.11 -13.03
N ILE A 23 0.61 10.31 -11.98
CA ILE A 23 0.42 10.75 -10.59
C ILE A 23 1.46 10.14 -9.67
N PRO A 24 1.83 10.81 -8.56
CA PRO A 24 2.77 10.24 -7.60
C PRO A 24 2.10 9.24 -6.66
N GLN A 25 2.89 8.27 -6.21
CA GLN A 25 2.53 7.36 -5.13
C GLN A 25 2.96 7.98 -3.80
N ILE A 26 2.05 8.08 -2.87
CA ILE A 26 2.29 8.69 -1.56
C ILE A 26 2.03 7.64 -0.49
N SER A 27 3.06 7.34 0.29
CA SER A 27 2.95 6.51 1.49
C SER A 27 3.37 7.29 2.72
N THR A 28 2.83 6.92 3.87
CA THR A 28 3.16 7.57 5.16
C THR A 28 4.66 7.50 5.45
N GLY A 29 5.27 6.34 5.23
CA GLY A 29 6.70 6.15 5.46
C GLY A 29 7.56 7.04 4.58
N ASP A 30 7.22 7.16 3.31
CA ASP A 30 7.96 8.00 2.37
C ASP A 30 7.81 9.49 2.70
N MET A 31 6.59 9.92 3.09
CA MET A 31 6.35 11.29 3.54
C MET A 31 7.17 11.64 4.78
N LEU A 32 7.20 10.75 5.77
CA LEU A 32 7.97 10.94 6.99
C LEU A 32 9.47 11.04 6.69
N ARG A 33 10.00 10.14 5.91
CA ARG A 33 11.42 10.16 5.51
C ARG A 33 11.79 11.43 4.75
N ALA A 34 10.96 11.84 3.81
CA ALA A 34 11.19 13.05 3.03
C ALA A 34 11.14 14.31 3.89
N ALA A 35 10.18 14.41 4.81
CA ALA A 35 10.04 15.55 5.71
C ALA A 35 11.20 15.65 6.71
N VAL A 36 11.65 14.54 7.25
CA VAL A 36 12.83 14.47 8.14
C VAL A 36 14.08 14.94 7.39
N LYS A 37 14.28 14.45 6.17
CA LYS A 37 15.42 14.84 5.34
C LYS A 37 15.40 16.32 4.97
N ALA A 38 14.22 16.87 4.68
CA ALA A 38 14.06 18.28 4.34
C ALA A 38 14.21 19.21 5.54
N GLY A 39 14.11 18.69 6.78
CA GLY A 39 14.25 19.48 8.01
C GLY A 39 13.11 20.47 8.23
N THR A 40 11.92 20.21 7.69
CA THR A 40 10.74 21.05 7.93
C THR A 40 10.31 20.99 9.40
N PRO A 41 9.56 21.99 9.92
CA PRO A 41 9.08 21.95 11.30
C PRO A 41 8.31 20.68 11.65
N LEU A 42 7.41 20.22 10.75
CA LEU A 42 6.68 18.97 10.93
C LEU A 42 7.60 17.74 10.85
N GLY A 43 8.57 17.77 9.93
CA GLY A 43 9.58 16.71 9.80
C GLY A 43 10.44 16.58 11.06
N LEU A 44 10.86 17.68 11.63
CA LEU A 44 11.64 17.69 12.90
C LEU A 44 10.80 17.20 14.07
N ALA A 45 9.54 17.60 14.15
CA ALA A 45 8.61 17.11 15.18
C ALA A 45 8.38 15.59 15.05
N ALA A 46 8.17 15.08 13.85
CA ALA A 46 8.04 13.65 13.58
C ALA A 46 9.32 12.88 13.95
N LYS A 47 10.50 13.41 13.59
CA LYS A 47 11.78 12.79 13.91
C LYS A 47 11.95 12.62 15.42
N LYS A 48 11.65 13.65 16.20
CA LYS A 48 11.74 13.60 17.66
C LYS A 48 10.89 12.49 18.25
N ILE A 49 9.67 12.31 17.75
CA ILE A 49 8.76 11.27 18.19
C ILE A 49 9.28 9.88 17.77
N MET A 50 9.74 9.75 16.54
CA MET A 50 10.30 8.50 16.02
C MET A 50 11.56 8.07 16.76
N ASP A 51 12.46 9.01 17.06
CA ASP A 51 13.70 8.74 17.80
C ASP A 51 13.40 8.29 19.24
N ALA A 52 12.28 8.72 19.82
CA ALA A 52 11.81 8.29 21.14
C ALA A 52 11.10 6.92 21.10
N GLY A 53 10.97 6.30 19.92
CA GLY A 53 10.28 5.01 19.75
C GLY A 53 8.77 5.11 19.82
N GLU A 54 8.21 6.32 19.74
CA GLU A 54 6.78 6.56 19.79
C GLU A 54 6.16 6.60 18.39
N LEU A 55 4.84 6.42 18.30
CA LEU A 55 4.09 6.54 17.06
C LEU A 55 3.81 8.02 16.76
N VAL A 56 4.01 8.40 15.50
CA VAL A 56 3.69 9.75 15.03
C VAL A 56 2.17 9.97 15.09
N SER A 57 1.75 11.10 15.66
CA SER A 57 0.34 11.42 15.82
C SER A 57 -0.35 11.65 14.45
N ASP A 58 -1.68 11.43 14.43
CA ASP A 58 -2.48 11.65 13.23
C ASP A 58 -2.43 13.11 12.77
N ASP A 59 -2.38 14.06 13.69
CA ASP A 59 -2.26 15.50 13.36
C ASP A 59 -1.00 15.81 12.57
N ILE A 60 0.13 15.25 12.97
CA ILE A 60 1.41 15.43 12.27
C ILE A 60 1.33 14.78 10.89
N ILE A 61 0.79 13.57 10.81
CA ILE A 61 0.62 12.85 9.54
C ILE A 61 -0.26 13.65 8.58
N ILE A 62 -1.38 14.19 9.02
CA ILE A 62 -2.27 15.01 8.19
C ILE A 62 -1.58 16.30 7.75
N GLY A 63 -0.81 16.93 8.62
CA GLY A 63 0.01 18.09 8.25
C GLY A 63 1.00 17.77 7.14
N LEU A 64 1.68 16.63 7.24
CA LEU A 64 2.62 16.16 6.21
C LEU A 64 1.90 15.82 4.89
N VAL A 65 0.72 15.24 4.96
CA VAL A 65 -0.11 14.99 3.77
C VAL A 65 -0.45 16.29 3.06
N LYS A 66 -0.91 17.31 3.79
CA LYS A 66 -1.21 18.62 3.21
C LYS A 66 -0.01 19.24 2.53
N GLU A 67 1.16 19.25 3.18
CA GLU A 67 2.40 19.75 2.59
C GLU A 67 2.78 18.99 1.34
N ARG A 68 2.64 17.67 1.36
CA ARG A 68 2.97 16.81 0.22
C ARG A 68 2.07 17.09 -0.98
N LEU A 69 0.77 17.30 -0.77
CA LEU A 69 -0.20 17.55 -1.83
C LEU A 69 -0.05 18.93 -2.48
N GLU A 70 0.61 19.86 -1.82
CA GLU A 70 0.91 21.19 -2.39
C GLU A 70 2.03 21.16 -3.43
N LYS A 71 2.80 20.07 -3.50
CA LYS A 71 3.89 19.94 -4.47
C LYS A 71 3.36 19.83 -5.90
N PRO A 72 4.12 20.36 -6.90
CA PRO A 72 3.66 20.40 -8.30
C PRO A 72 3.36 19.04 -8.92
N ASP A 73 4.00 17.96 -8.45
CA ASP A 73 3.77 16.61 -8.97
C ASP A 73 2.38 16.06 -8.63
N CYS A 74 1.69 16.66 -7.66
CA CYS A 74 0.32 16.29 -7.27
C CYS A 74 -0.74 17.05 -8.06
N LYS A 75 -0.36 17.87 -9.02
CA LYS A 75 -1.29 18.68 -9.81
C LYS A 75 -2.36 17.86 -10.52
N ASN A 76 -1.99 16.71 -11.05
CA ASN A 76 -2.90 15.81 -11.78
C ASN A 76 -3.58 14.79 -10.89
N GLY A 77 -3.29 14.78 -9.60
CA GLY A 77 -3.81 13.84 -8.64
C GLY A 77 -2.71 13.11 -7.89
N PHE A 78 -3.10 12.11 -7.12
CA PHE A 78 -2.19 11.33 -6.29
C PHE A 78 -2.79 9.98 -5.96
N LEU A 79 -1.94 9.05 -5.54
CA LEU A 79 -2.34 7.74 -5.04
C LEU A 79 -1.81 7.56 -3.62
N PHE A 80 -2.70 7.38 -2.65
CA PHE A 80 -2.32 7.00 -1.29
C PHE A 80 -2.18 5.49 -1.18
N ASP A 81 -1.01 5.04 -0.80
CA ASP A 81 -0.69 3.64 -0.55
C ASP A 81 -0.37 3.43 0.93
N GLY A 82 -1.16 2.60 1.60
CA GLY A 82 -0.99 2.32 3.01
C GLY A 82 -1.46 3.44 3.95
N PHE A 83 -2.22 4.40 3.47
CA PHE A 83 -2.84 5.47 4.23
C PHE A 83 -4.18 5.86 3.57
N PRO A 84 -5.26 6.09 4.32
CA PRO A 84 -5.39 5.91 5.77
C PRO A 84 -5.37 4.42 6.18
N ARG A 85 -5.00 4.16 7.43
CA ARG A 85 -5.01 2.80 8.00
C ARG A 85 -6.09 2.64 9.06
N THR A 86 -6.59 3.74 9.61
CA THR A 86 -7.57 3.74 10.68
C THR A 86 -8.72 4.69 10.35
N ILE A 87 -9.86 4.49 11.02
CA ILE A 87 -11.02 5.38 10.87
C ILE A 87 -10.67 6.82 11.28
N PRO A 88 -9.98 7.09 12.40
CA PRO A 88 -9.57 8.46 12.74
C PRO A 88 -8.74 9.14 11.64
N GLN A 89 -7.85 8.43 10.99
CA GLN A 89 -7.08 8.96 9.86
C GLN A 89 -7.97 9.27 8.66
N ALA A 90 -8.91 8.40 8.33
CA ALA A 90 -9.87 8.62 7.25
C ALA A 90 -10.78 9.81 7.53
N GLU A 91 -11.28 9.93 8.76
CA GLU A 91 -12.07 11.08 9.20
C GLU A 91 -11.28 12.39 9.12
N ALA A 92 -10.00 12.35 9.48
CA ALA A 92 -9.12 13.51 9.41
C ALA A 92 -8.90 13.97 7.96
N LEU A 93 -8.83 13.06 6.99
CA LEU A 93 -8.77 13.42 5.56
C LEU A 93 -10.04 14.14 5.11
N VAL A 94 -11.19 13.63 5.48
CA VAL A 94 -12.48 14.27 5.16
C VAL A 94 -12.58 15.66 5.79
N LYS A 95 -12.24 15.77 7.07
CA LYS A 95 -12.26 17.03 7.81
C LYS A 95 -11.29 18.06 7.26
N ALA A 96 -10.14 17.60 6.73
CA ALA A 96 -9.14 18.46 6.11
C ALA A 96 -9.56 18.94 4.70
N GLY A 97 -10.66 18.44 4.16
CA GLY A 97 -11.15 18.80 2.82
C GLY A 97 -10.30 18.21 1.68
N ILE A 98 -9.55 17.16 1.95
CA ILE A 98 -8.74 16.49 0.93
C ILE A 98 -9.65 15.62 0.07
N PRO A 99 -9.78 15.92 -1.24
CA PRO A 99 -10.68 15.16 -2.11
C PRO A 99 -10.12 13.78 -2.43
N ILE A 100 -10.95 12.75 -2.26
CA ILE A 100 -10.65 11.38 -2.65
C ILE A 100 -11.70 10.97 -3.69
N ASP A 101 -11.27 10.67 -4.90
CA ASP A 101 -12.17 10.28 -5.99
C ASP A 101 -12.54 8.81 -5.93
N ASP A 102 -11.55 7.96 -5.72
CA ASP A 102 -11.71 6.51 -5.76
C ASP A 102 -10.97 5.83 -4.61
N VAL A 103 -11.63 4.83 -4.02
CA VAL A 103 -11.01 3.87 -3.10
C VAL A 103 -11.06 2.52 -3.78
N VAL A 104 -9.89 1.99 -4.12
CA VAL A 104 -9.75 0.70 -4.81
C VAL A 104 -9.21 -0.34 -3.83
N GLU A 105 -9.97 -1.41 -3.64
CA GLU A 105 -9.54 -2.57 -2.86
C GLU A 105 -9.16 -3.70 -3.81
N ILE A 106 -7.91 -4.17 -3.70
CA ILE A 106 -7.46 -5.37 -4.39
C ILE A 106 -7.75 -6.56 -3.48
N ALA A 107 -8.80 -7.32 -3.80
CA ALA A 107 -9.25 -8.44 -2.99
C ALA A 107 -8.62 -9.74 -3.46
N VAL A 108 -7.91 -10.41 -2.55
CA VAL A 108 -7.31 -11.73 -2.79
C VAL A 108 -7.65 -12.63 -1.60
N PRO A 109 -8.13 -13.86 -1.83
CA PRO A 109 -8.39 -14.79 -0.74
C PRO A 109 -7.14 -15.07 0.09
N ASP A 110 -7.31 -15.23 1.40
CA ASP A 110 -6.19 -15.45 2.32
C ASP A 110 -5.35 -16.67 1.95
N GLU A 111 -5.98 -17.74 1.49
CA GLU A 111 -5.30 -18.96 1.05
C GLU A 111 -4.33 -18.69 -0.11
N VAL A 112 -4.73 -17.85 -1.04
CA VAL A 112 -3.89 -17.46 -2.18
C VAL A 112 -2.72 -16.61 -1.70
N ILE A 113 -2.97 -15.68 -0.79
CA ILE A 113 -1.91 -14.86 -0.19
C ILE A 113 -0.92 -15.71 0.58
N LEU A 114 -1.39 -16.63 1.41
CA LEU A 114 -0.53 -17.57 2.15
C LEU A 114 0.37 -18.37 1.22
N GLU A 115 -0.17 -18.89 0.13
CA GLU A 115 0.59 -19.64 -0.87
C GLU A 115 1.65 -18.76 -1.55
N ARG A 116 1.29 -17.53 -1.93
CA ARG A 116 2.21 -16.57 -2.58
C ARG A 116 3.35 -16.20 -1.64
N MET A 117 3.05 -15.84 -0.40
CA MET A 117 4.03 -15.33 0.56
C MET A 117 4.92 -16.44 1.12
N SER A 118 4.35 -17.57 1.50
CA SER A 118 5.11 -18.68 2.08
C SER A 118 6.06 -19.34 1.08
N GLY A 119 5.73 -19.29 -0.20
CA GLY A 119 6.58 -19.80 -1.28
C GLY A 119 7.60 -18.81 -1.82
N ARG A 120 7.57 -17.56 -1.38
CA ARG A 120 8.49 -16.52 -1.85
C ARG A 120 9.91 -16.74 -1.32
N ARG A 121 10.90 -16.54 -2.22
CA ARG A 121 12.31 -16.59 -1.87
C ARG A 121 13.01 -15.38 -2.45
N VAL A 122 14.04 -14.91 -1.78
CA VAL A 122 14.71 -13.65 -2.10
C VAL A 122 16.23 -13.83 -2.10
N HIS A 123 16.89 -13.30 -3.12
CA HIS A 123 18.31 -13.05 -3.11
C HIS A 123 18.56 -11.66 -2.52
N VAL A 124 19.10 -11.60 -1.31
CA VAL A 124 19.18 -10.37 -0.51
C VAL A 124 19.97 -9.27 -1.19
N ALA A 125 21.14 -9.61 -1.75
CA ALA A 125 22.04 -8.62 -2.31
C ALA A 125 21.49 -7.91 -3.56
N SER A 126 20.73 -8.62 -4.40
CA SER A 126 20.16 -8.07 -5.65
C SER A 126 18.72 -7.65 -5.54
N GLY A 127 17.99 -8.17 -4.55
CA GLY A 127 16.54 -8.02 -4.43
C GLY A 127 15.74 -8.90 -5.40
N ARG A 128 16.38 -9.77 -6.18
CA ARG A 128 15.67 -10.70 -7.05
C ARG A 128 14.79 -11.63 -6.24
N THR A 129 13.54 -11.84 -6.72
CA THR A 129 12.56 -12.67 -6.06
C THR A 129 12.17 -13.87 -6.91
N TYR A 130 11.90 -14.98 -6.23
CA TYR A 130 11.48 -16.24 -6.83
C TYR A 130 10.29 -16.77 -6.06
N HIS A 131 9.59 -17.73 -6.64
CA HIS A 131 8.56 -18.48 -5.94
C HIS A 131 8.78 -19.96 -6.21
N VAL A 132 8.80 -20.77 -5.14
CA VAL A 132 9.10 -22.21 -5.24
C VAL A 132 8.19 -22.98 -6.20
N LYS A 133 6.97 -22.47 -6.42
CA LYS A 133 5.97 -23.09 -7.29
C LYS A 133 5.74 -22.32 -8.59
N PHE A 134 5.56 -20.98 -8.50
CA PHE A 134 5.12 -20.16 -9.64
C PHE A 134 6.25 -19.58 -10.46
N ASN A 135 7.41 -19.38 -9.87
CA ASN A 135 8.58 -18.84 -10.53
C ASN A 135 9.85 -19.42 -9.86
N PRO A 136 10.08 -20.73 -9.98
CA PRO A 136 11.21 -21.36 -9.32
C PRO A 136 12.53 -20.93 -9.95
N PRO A 137 13.63 -20.89 -9.16
CA PRO A 137 14.96 -20.72 -9.72
C PRO A 137 15.35 -21.94 -10.56
N LYS A 138 16.31 -21.79 -11.44
CA LYS A 138 16.84 -22.90 -12.28
C LYS A 138 17.38 -24.04 -11.44
N VAL A 139 18.06 -23.70 -10.35
CA VAL A 139 18.56 -24.65 -9.35
C VAL A 139 17.90 -24.31 -8.03
N GLU A 140 17.33 -25.31 -7.38
CA GLU A 140 16.60 -25.13 -6.12
C GLU A 140 17.45 -24.43 -5.06
N GLY A 141 16.89 -23.38 -4.45
CA GLY A 141 17.48 -22.69 -3.33
C GLY A 141 18.59 -21.70 -3.63
N VAL A 142 18.91 -21.46 -4.90
CA VAL A 142 19.98 -20.54 -5.30
C VAL A 142 19.55 -19.55 -6.38
N ASP A 143 20.16 -18.36 -6.35
CA ASP A 143 19.91 -17.30 -7.34
C ASP A 143 20.43 -17.70 -8.71
N ASP A 144 19.64 -17.46 -9.77
CA ASP A 144 19.95 -17.82 -11.15
C ASP A 144 21.20 -17.11 -11.69
N VAL A 145 21.48 -15.91 -11.21
CA VAL A 145 22.57 -15.07 -11.72
C VAL A 145 23.88 -15.32 -10.96
N THR A 146 23.82 -15.36 -9.63
CA THR A 146 25.01 -15.43 -8.76
C THR A 146 25.30 -16.82 -8.22
N GLY A 147 24.30 -17.70 -8.20
CA GLY A 147 24.41 -19.00 -7.53
C GLY A 147 24.44 -18.91 -6.00
N GLU A 148 24.21 -17.73 -5.44
CA GLU A 148 24.15 -17.51 -4.02
C GLU A 148 22.84 -18.03 -3.43
N PRO A 149 22.81 -18.39 -2.12
CA PRO A 149 21.59 -18.90 -1.49
C PRO A 149 20.43 -17.91 -1.50
N LEU A 150 19.23 -18.44 -1.70
CA LEU A 150 17.98 -17.71 -1.50
C LEU A 150 17.49 -17.89 -0.06
N ILE A 151 16.83 -16.88 0.47
CA ILE A 151 16.26 -16.93 1.82
C ILE A 151 14.74 -16.71 1.78
N GLN A 152 14.07 -17.23 2.79
CA GLN A 152 12.72 -16.84 3.13
C GLN A 152 12.79 -15.71 4.15
N ARG A 153 12.19 -14.56 3.84
CA ARG A 153 12.16 -13.45 4.79
C ARG A 153 11.35 -13.86 6.03
N PRO A 154 11.73 -13.38 7.23
CA PRO A 154 10.95 -13.65 8.45
C PRO A 154 9.47 -13.29 8.33
N ASP A 155 9.17 -12.21 7.61
CA ASP A 155 7.81 -11.73 7.38
C ASP A 155 6.99 -12.60 6.42
N ASP A 156 7.65 -13.50 5.69
CA ASP A 156 7.02 -14.41 4.73
C ASP A 156 6.68 -15.78 5.33
N LYS A 157 7.04 -16.01 6.59
CA LYS A 157 6.66 -17.23 7.31
C LYS A 157 5.15 -17.28 7.47
N GLU A 158 4.57 -18.45 7.31
CA GLU A 158 3.12 -18.65 7.35
C GLU A 158 2.46 -18.02 8.58
N GLU A 159 3.05 -18.24 9.77
CA GLU A 159 2.53 -17.68 11.02
C GLU A 159 2.50 -16.15 11.02
N THR A 160 3.57 -15.52 10.52
CA THR A 160 3.67 -14.08 10.42
C THR A 160 2.69 -13.52 9.39
N VAL A 161 2.55 -14.18 8.26
CA VAL A 161 1.59 -13.79 7.21
C VAL A 161 0.16 -13.87 7.72
N LYS A 162 -0.21 -14.94 8.42
CA LYS A 162 -1.53 -15.09 9.05
C LYS A 162 -1.83 -13.95 10.00
N LYS A 163 -0.88 -13.58 10.84
CA LYS A 163 -1.03 -12.47 11.79
C LYS A 163 -1.20 -11.12 11.08
N ARG A 164 -0.42 -10.88 10.03
CA ARG A 164 -0.53 -9.67 9.21
C ARG A 164 -1.89 -9.59 8.50
N LEU A 165 -2.41 -10.71 8.01
CA LEU A 165 -3.74 -10.79 7.39
C LEU A 165 -4.84 -10.49 8.40
N GLU A 166 -4.73 -11.00 9.62
CA GLU A 166 -5.69 -10.74 10.70
C GLU A 166 -5.75 -9.25 11.02
N VAL A 167 -4.60 -8.59 11.15
CA VAL A 167 -4.51 -7.14 11.37
C VAL A 167 -5.11 -6.38 10.18
N TYR A 168 -4.79 -6.79 8.96
CA TYR A 168 -5.34 -6.20 7.74
C TYR A 168 -6.86 -6.27 7.72
N HIS A 169 -7.45 -7.43 7.98
CA HIS A 169 -8.91 -7.58 7.97
C HIS A 169 -9.57 -6.70 9.01
N THR A 170 -9.03 -6.65 10.22
CA THR A 170 -9.59 -5.81 11.29
C THR A 170 -9.56 -4.33 10.91
N GLN A 171 -8.44 -3.83 10.40
CA GLN A 171 -8.29 -2.41 10.06
C GLN A 171 -9.01 -2.06 8.76
N THR A 172 -8.86 -2.87 7.73
CA THR A 172 -9.36 -2.55 6.39
C THR A 172 -10.86 -2.74 6.27
N GLU A 173 -11.44 -3.75 6.90
CA GLU A 173 -12.91 -3.92 6.92
C GLU A 173 -13.59 -2.68 7.53
N ALA A 174 -13.00 -2.12 8.59
CA ALA A 174 -13.50 -0.89 9.18
C ALA A 174 -13.44 0.28 8.22
N LEU A 175 -12.34 0.43 7.46
CA LEU A 175 -12.18 1.48 6.46
C LEU A 175 -13.13 1.31 5.28
N VAL A 176 -13.31 0.11 4.79
CA VAL A 176 -14.26 -0.20 3.72
C VAL A 176 -15.66 0.21 4.14
N GLY A 177 -16.07 -0.18 5.34
CA GLY A 177 -17.37 0.22 5.91
C GLY A 177 -17.53 1.72 6.02
N PHE A 178 -16.49 2.43 6.44
CA PHE A 178 -16.47 3.88 6.55
C PHE A 178 -16.72 4.56 5.18
N TYR A 179 -15.96 4.18 4.16
CA TYR A 179 -16.11 4.76 2.82
C TYR A 179 -17.43 4.39 2.15
N GLN A 180 -17.91 3.18 2.32
CA GLN A 180 -19.22 2.76 1.84
C GLN A 180 -20.34 3.59 2.48
N SER A 181 -20.24 3.89 3.78
CA SER A 181 -21.18 4.74 4.48
C SER A 181 -21.17 6.18 3.98
N LEU A 182 -19.99 6.75 3.69
CA LEU A 182 -19.89 8.09 3.12
C LEU A 182 -20.57 8.18 1.76
N VAL A 183 -20.35 7.19 0.91
CA VAL A 183 -20.99 7.13 -0.42
C VAL A 183 -22.49 6.99 -0.30
N ALA A 184 -22.98 6.11 0.59
CA ALA A 184 -24.40 5.86 0.80
C ALA A 184 -25.14 7.10 1.34
N LYS A 185 -24.49 7.93 2.17
CA LYS A 185 -25.06 9.16 2.70
C LYS A 185 -25.07 10.31 1.70
N GLY A 186 -24.40 10.15 0.55
CA GLY A 186 -24.26 11.21 -0.42
C GLY A 186 -23.34 12.36 0.03
N ASP A 187 -22.63 12.18 1.13
CA ASP A 187 -21.72 13.18 1.70
C ASP A 187 -20.39 13.27 0.93
N SER A 188 -20.16 12.34 0.02
CA SER A 188 -18.93 12.28 -0.75
C SER A 188 -19.20 11.76 -2.15
N LYS A 189 -18.43 12.26 -3.12
CA LYS A 189 -18.39 11.76 -4.49
C LYS A 189 -17.40 10.60 -4.64
N THR A 190 -16.76 10.18 -3.56
CA THR A 190 -15.80 9.08 -3.53
C THR A 190 -16.47 7.78 -3.96
N LYS A 191 -15.86 7.09 -4.93
CA LYS A 191 -16.32 5.77 -5.35
C LYS A 191 -15.52 4.69 -4.64
N TYR A 192 -16.20 3.64 -4.20
CA TYR A 192 -15.55 2.45 -3.69
C TYR A 192 -15.60 1.35 -4.74
N ILE A 193 -14.43 0.79 -5.08
CA ILE A 193 -14.26 -0.18 -6.14
C ILE A 193 -13.53 -1.40 -5.57
N LYS A 194 -14.14 -2.57 -5.66
CA LYS A 194 -13.51 -3.84 -5.28
C LYS A 194 -13.04 -4.56 -6.54
N ILE A 195 -11.75 -4.85 -6.62
CA ILE A 195 -11.12 -5.52 -7.75
C ILE A 195 -10.68 -6.92 -7.34
N ASP A 196 -11.00 -7.92 -8.15
CA ASP A 196 -10.45 -9.26 -7.97
C ASP A 196 -8.96 -9.24 -8.31
N GLY A 197 -8.14 -9.51 -7.29
CA GLY A 197 -6.68 -9.52 -7.40
C GLY A 197 -6.07 -10.87 -7.77
N VAL A 198 -6.91 -11.86 -8.05
CA VAL A 198 -6.46 -13.18 -8.50
C VAL A 198 -6.24 -13.17 -10.01
N GLY A 199 -5.09 -13.67 -10.43
CA GLY A 199 -4.74 -13.76 -11.84
C GLY A 199 -3.39 -13.12 -12.14
N ASP A 200 -3.09 -13.01 -13.42
CA ASP A 200 -1.89 -12.36 -13.91
C ASP A 200 -1.88 -10.86 -13.58
N VAL A 201 -0.70 -10.30 -13.35
CA VAL A 201 -0.50 -8.88 -13.06
C VAL A 201 -1.17 -7.99 -14.11
N ASN A 202 -1.05 -8.35 -15.39
CA ASN A 202 -1.64 -7.58 -16.49
C ASN A 202 -3.18 -7.63 -16.48
N GLU A 203 -3.75 -8.77 -16.13
CA GLU A 203 -5.21 -8.92 -16.00
C GLU A 203 -5.76 -8.06 -14.87
N VAL A 204 -5.09 -8.07 -13.72
CA VAL A 204 -5.48 -7.25 -12.57
C VAL A 204 -5.37 -5.76 -12.91
N SER A 205 -4.30 -5.34 -13.57
CA SER A 205 -4.12 -3.96 -14.04
C SER A 205 -5.26 -3.53 -14.96
N ARG A 206 -5.64 -4.39 -15.89
CA ARG A 206 -6.76 -4.11 -16.81
C ARG A 206 -8.07 -3.94 -16.08
N ARG A 207 -8.37 -4.80 -15.10
CA ARG A 207 -9.58 -4.67 -14.26
C ARG A 207 -9.62 -3.34 -13.53
N ILE A 208 -8.46 -2.91 -12.99
CA ILE A 208 -8.35 -1.62 -12.28
C ILE A 208 -8.58 -0.45 -13.25
N PHE A 209 -7.90 -0.42 -14.38
CA PHE A 209 -8.03 0.65 -15.36
C PHE A 209 -9.43 0.74 -15.94
N ASP A 210 -10.06 -0.37 -16.28
CA ASP A 210 -11.44 -0.41 -16.76
C ASP A 210 -12.42 0.18 -15.74
N ALA A 211 -12.18 -0.05 -14.45
CA ALA A 211 -13.01 0.48 -13.38
C ALA A 211 -12.77 1.97 -13.14
N LEU A 212 -11.51 2.45 -13.24
CA LEU A 212 -11.15 3.85 -13.03
C LEU A 212 -11.49 4.75 -14.21
N ASP A 213 -11.43 4.23 -15.43
CA ASP A 213 -11.66 5.00 -16.66
C ASP A 213 -13.16 5.22 -16.99
N ARG A 214 -14.05 4.75 -16.13
CA ARG A 214 -15.51 4.92 -16.30
C ARG A 214 -16.04 6.27 -15.86
#